data_b83f22702d95f4080ce70d77b19f1d0c
#
_entry.id   b83f22702d95f4080ce70d77b19f1d0c
#
_cell.length_a   1.000
_cell.length_b   1.000
_cell.length_c   1.000
_cell.angle_alpha   90.00
_cell.angle_beta   90.00
_cell.angle_gamma   90.00
#
_symmetry.space_group_name_H-M   'P 1'
#
loop_
_entity.id
_entity.type
_entity.pdbx_description
1 polymer ?
#
loop_
_entity_poly.entity_id
_entity_poly.type
_entity_poly.pdbx_seq_one_letter_code
_entity_poly.pdbx_strand_id
1 'polypeptide(L)'
;MKPLKEVAMSYMALAEVQKKLQEGMYQEAVAESRRAMEISRTMPPEEAFDHDGFDGLCYAALVSAQAGLGEYVECLRSAERALRYFNRRGELQKDEGQQWIAVIFSRAVALQETGSLEDAAKELQIAGEMIAERKSDFIGKEKMVREIELRLAVLKERSKPEKDKNYRAWWEFWS
;
A
#
# COMPACT_ATOMS: atom_id res chain seq x y z
N MET A 1 -8.72 32.72 -11.30
CA MET A 1 -7.35 32.35 -11.72
C MET A 1 -7.43 31.03 -12.46
N LYS A 2 -6.93 30.94 -13.68
CA LYS A 2 -6.91 29.66 -14.40
C LYS A 2 -5.82 28.79 -13.73
N PRO A 3 -6.11 27.51 -13.40
CA PRO A 3 -5.05 26.62 -12.94
C PRO A 3 -3.95 26.58 -13.99
N LEU A 4 -2.70 26.61 -13.57
CA LEU A 4 -1.58 26.46 -14.48
C LEU A 4 -1.71 25.15 -15.24
N LYS A 5 -1.26 25.16 -16.49
CA LYS A 5 -1.27 23.99 -17.35
C LYS A 5 -0.56 22.80 -16.69
N GLU A 6 0.52 23.04 -15.99
CA GLU A 6 1.33 22.07 -15.29
C GLU A 6 0.58 21.41 -14.13
N VAL A 7 -0.20 22.20 -13.36
CA VAL A 7 -1.08 21.68 -12.28
C VAL A 7 -2.10 20.71 -12.86
N ALA A 8 -2.80 21.13 -13.92
CA ALA A 8 -3.79 20.27 -14.58
C ALA A 8 -3.14 19.01 -15.15
N MET A 9 -2.01 19.11 -15.78
CA MET A 9 -1.27 17.97 -16.36
C MET A 9 -0.81 16.98 -15.27
N SER A 10 -0.36 17.47 -14.11
CA SER A 10 0.04 16.62 -12.98
C SER A 10 -1.12 15.79 -12.45
N TYR A 11 -2.27 16.43 -12.20
CA TYR A 11 -3.46 15.71 -11.74
C TYR A 11 -4.08 14.79 -12.79
N MET A 12 -4.01 15.15 -14.08
CA MET A 12 -4.41 14.26 -15.17
C MET A 12 -3.53 13.01 -15.25
N ALA A 13 -2.21 13.18 -15.09
CA ALA A 13 -1.28 12.06 -15.04
C ALA A 13 -1.58 11.16 -13.84
N LEU A 14 -1.85 11.72 -12.65
CA LEU A 14 -2.22 10.95 -11.47
C LEU A 14 -3.55 10.20 -11.66
N ALA A 15 -4.54 10.80 -12.32
CA ALA A 15 -5.80 10.13 -12.65
C ALA A 15 -5.58 8.93 -13.60
N GLU A 16 -4.69 9.08 -14.60
CA GLU A 16 -4.32 7.99 -15.50
C GLU A 16 -3.62 6.85 -14.74
N VAL A 17 -2.80 7.16 -13.73
CA VAL A 17 -2.19 6.14 -12.85
C VAL A 17 -3.27 5.29 -12.17
N GLN A 18 -4.31 5.92 -11.60
CA GLN A 18 -5.39 5.21 -10.93
C GLN A 18 -6.13 4.27 -11.89
N LYS A 19 -6.37 4.71 -13.12
CA LYS A 19 -6.96 3.88 -14.16
C LYS A 19 -6.07 2.68 -14.50
N LYS A 20 -4.75 2.89 -14.69
CA LYS A 20 -3.78 1.81 -14.95
C LYS A 20 -3.74 0.78 -13.83
N LEU A 21 -3.80 1.22 -12.57
CA LEU A 21 -3.88 0.32 -11.41
C LEU A 21 -5.15 -0.55 -11.43
N GLN A 22 -6.30 0.04 -11.78
CA GLN A 22 -7.56 -0.69 -11.88
C GLN A 22 -7.55 -1.72 -13.00
N GLU A 23 -6.85 -1.42 -14.10
CA GLU A 23 -6.68 -2.30 -15.25
C GLU A 23 -5.59 -3.36 -15.05
N GLY A 24 -4.83 -3.31 -13.94
CA GLY A 24 -3.71 -4.20 -13.64
C GLY A 24 -2.45 -3.92 -14.50
N MET A 25 -2.38 -2.75 -15.11
CA MET A 25 -1.25 -2.30 -15.95
C MET A 25 -0.16 -1.67 -15.07
N TYR A 26 0.46 -2.49 -14.22
CA TYR A 26 1.33 -2.00 -13.14
C TYR A 26 2.60 -1.31 -13.63
N GLN A 27 3.21 -1.78 -14.73
CA GLN A 27 4.41 -1.15 -15.29
C GLN A 27 4.12 0.26 -15.80
N GLU A 28 3.01 0.43 -16.50
CA GLU A 28 2.54 1.73 -16.97
C GLU A 28 2.16 2.63 -15.80
N ALA A 29 1.55 2.09 -14.74
CA ALA A 29 1.25 2.84 -13.53
C ALA A 29 2.51 3.37 -12.85
N VAL A 30 3.59 2.60 -12.79
CA VAL A 30 4.90 3.06 -12.29
C VAL A 30 5.45 4.19 -13.15
N ALA A 31 5.43 4.03 -14.47
CA ALA A 31 5.94 5.04 -15.41
C ALA A 31 5.16 6.35 -15.30
N GLU A 32 3.84 6.28 -15.30
CA GLU A 32 2.98 7.47 -15.19
C GLU A 32 3.08 8.15 -13.81
N SER A 33 3.25 7.39 -12.71
CA SER A 33 3.47 7.98 -11.38
C SER A 33 4.76 8.80 -11.34
N ARG A 34 5.83 8.29 -11.91
CA ARG A 34 7.11 9.02 -12.01
C ARG A 34 6.97 10.26 -12.89
N ARG A 35 6.30 10.12 -14.04
CA ARG A 35 6.02 11.23 -14.94
C ARG A 35 5.19 12.32 -14.26
N ALA A 36 4.17 11.96 -13.48
CA ALA A 36 3.37 12.92 -12.73
C ALA A 36 4.24 13.75 -11.77
N MET A 37 5.15 13.11 -11.02
CA MET A 37 6.10 13.81 -10.15
C MET A 37 7.09 14.68 -10.92
N GLU A 38 7.56 14.26 -12.10
CA GLU A 38 8.42 15.08 -12.96
C GLU A 38 7.70 16.33 -13.44
N ILE A 39 6.46 16.20 -13.92
CA ILE A 39 5.64 17.35 -14.35
C ILE A 39 5.45 18.32 -13.18
N SER A 40 5.14 17.84 -11.97
CA SER A 40 4.94 18.70 -10.81
C SER A 40 6.18 19.53 -10.47
N ARG A 41 7.37 19.00 -10.70
CA ARG A 41 8.64 19.70 -10.46
C ARG A 41 8.95 20.80 -11.49
N THR A 42 8.25 20.84 -12.61
CA THR A 42 8.39 21.92 -13.60
C THR A 42 7.55 23.15 -13.26
N MET A 43 6.78 23.12 -12.18
CA MET A 43 5.97 24.25 -11.74
C MET A 43 6.84 25.40 -11.26
N PRO A 44 6.47 26.65 -11.58
CA PRO A 44 7.17 27.81 -11.08
C PRO A 44 7.16 27.87 -9.54
N PRO A 45 8.27 28.30 -8.90
CA PRO A 45 8.37 28.36 -7.43
C PRO A 45 7.33 29.26 -6.75
N GLU A 46 6.84 30.26 -7.48
CA GLU A 46 5.80 31.21 -7.03
C GLU A 46 4.39 30.60 -7.04
N GLU A 47 4.20 29.46 -7.67
CA GLU A 47 2.90 28.79 -7.71
C GLU A 47 2.61 28.07 -6.39
N ALA A 48 1.47 28.33 -5.82
CA ALA A 48 1.01 27.68 -4.60
C ALA A 48 0.56 26.23 -4.89
N PHE A 49 1.51 25.33 -5.03
CA PHE A 49 1.26 23.89 -5.23
C PHE A 49 1.81 23.08 -4.06
N ASP A 50 0.99 22.17 -3.53
CA ASP A 50 1.38 21.24 -2.47
C ASP A 50 2.18 20.06 -3.05
N HIS A 51 3.46 20.27 -3.30
CA HIS A 51 4.36 19.24 -3.82
C HIS A 51 4.46 18.02 -2.90
N ASP A 52 4.53 18.24 -1.58
CA ASP A 52 4.63 17.13 -0.62
C ASP A 52 3.39 16.25 -0.64
N GLY A 53 2.20 16.86 -0.68
CA GLY A 53 0.94 16.15 -0.80
C GLY A 53 0.81 15.39 -2.10
N PHE A 54 1.13 16.05 -3.21
CA PHE A 54 1.08 15.43 -4.53
C PHE A 54 2.06 14.25 -4.66
N ASP A 55 3.29 14.42 -4.21
CA ASP A 55 4.29 13.35 -4.19
C ASP A 55 3.83 12.19 -3.30
N GLY A 56 3.21 12.47 -2.15
CA GLY A 56 2.62 11.45 -1.27
C GLY A 56 1.59 10.57 -1.98
N LEU A 57 0.70 11.18 -2.77
CA LEU A 57 -0.30 10.47 -3.57
C LEU A 57 0.35 9.66 -4.72
N CYS A 58 1.36 10.20 -5.37
CA CYS A 58 2.13 9.47 -6.38
C CYS A 58 2.87 8.27 -5.78
N TYR A 59 3.47 8.41 -4.59
CA TYR A 59 4.08 7.30 -3.89
C TYR A 59 3.05 6.24 -3.46
N ALA A 60 1.85 6.62 -3.05
CA ALA A 60 0.78 5.68 -2.75
C ALA A 60 0.42 4.81 -3.96
N ALA A 61 0.36 5.41 -5.14
CA ALA A 61 0.14 4.68 -6.40
C ALA A 61 1.32 3.76 -6.75
N LEU A 62 2.57 4.23 -6.57
CA LEU A 62 3.78 3.41 -6.76
C LEU A 62 3.77 2.17 -5.88
N VAL A 63 3.39 2.30 -4.61
CA VAL A 63 3.31 1.16 -3.67
C VAL A 63 2.42 0.07 -4.20
N SER A 64 1.21 0.42 -4.67
CA SER A 64 0.26 -0.55 -5.22
C SER A 64 0.77 -1.20 -6.51
N ALA A 65 1.38 -0.42 -7.40
CA ALA A 65 1.93 -0.91 -8.66
C ALA A 65 3.13 -1.85 -8.42
N GLN A 66 4.07 -1.46 -7.56
CA GLN A 66 5.26 -2.25 -7.23
C GLN A 66 4.91 -3.55 -6.50
N ALA A 67 3.92 -3.54 -5.61
CA ALA A 67 3.39 -4.77 -5.01
C ALA A 67 2.81 -5.71 -6.08
N GLY A 68 2.05 -5.17 -7.05
CA GLY A 68 1.50 -5.94 -8.16
C GLY A 68 2.56 -6.53 -9.10
N LEU A 69 3.72 -5.88 -9.22
CA LEU A 69 4.87 -6.35 -10.00
C LEU A 69 5.78 -7.34 -9.23
N GLY A 70 5.59 -7.51 -7.92
CA GLY A 70 6.51 -8.28 -7.08
C GLY A 70 7.81 -7.53 -6.74
N GLU A 71 7.88 -6.23 -6.98
CA GLU A 71 9.01 -5.35 -6.63
C GLU A 71 8.95 -4.96 -5.16
N TYR A 72 9.01 -5.94 -4.26
CA TYR A 72 8.68 -5.76 -2.84
C TYR A 72 9.62 -4.80 -2.10
N VAL A 73 10.91 -4.81 -2.41
CA VAL A 73 11.89 -3.89 -1.80
C VAL A 73 11.57 -2.44 -2.17
N GLU A 74 11.28 -2.18 -3.43
CA GLU A 74 10.90 -0.84 -3.90
C GLU A 74 9.54 -0.42 -3.35
N CYS A 75 8.59 -1.37 -3.25
CA CYS A 75 7.29 -1.18 -2.61
C CYS A 75 7.46 -0.68 -1.17
N LEU A 76 8.32 -1.31 -0.36
CA LEU A 76 8.59 -0.89 1.02
C LEU A 76 9.17 0.53 1.09
N ARG A 77 10.12 0.87 0.22
CA ARG A 77 10.70 2.22 0.14
C ARG A 77 9.66 3.28 -0.24
N SER A 78 8.82 2.98 -1.22
CA SER A 78 7.73 3.89 -1.63
C SER A 78 6.68 4.03 -0.53
N ALA A 79 6.37 2.95 0.19
CA ALA A 79 5.42 2.95 1.31
C ALA A 79 5.87 3.87 2.44
N GLU A 80 7.15 3.89 2.80
CA GLU A 80 7.68 4.81 3.82
C GLU A 80 7.42 6.28 3.44
N ARG A 81 7.57 6.64 2.17
CA ARG A 81 7.33 8.00 1.69
C ARG A 81 5.85 8.35 1.69
N ALA A 82 4.99 7.45 1.20
CA ALA A 82 3.54 7.63 1.22
C ALA A 82 3.01 7.74 2.66
N LEU A 83 3.46 6.88 3.58
CA LEU A 83 3.00 6.88 4.97
C LEU A 83 3.44 8.13 5.75
N ARG A 84 4.60 8.73 5.43
CA ARG A 84 4.97 10.05 6.01
C ARG A 84 3.91 11.11 5.72
N TYR A 85 3.36 11.11 4.50
CA TYR A 85 2.29 12.02 4.12
C TYR A 85 1.01 11.73 4.91
N PHE A 86 0.51 10.49 4.87
CA PHE A 86 -0.74 10.13 5.54
C PHE A 86 -0.66 10.27 7.06
N ASN A 87 0.41 9.84 7.71
CA ASN A 87 0.58 9.94 9.16
C ASN A 87 0.66 11.40 9.65
N ARG A 88 1.17 12.32 8.82
CA ARG A 88 1.28 13.73 9.17
C ARG A 88 -0.02 14.49 8.97
N ARG A 89 -0.80 14.15 7.94
CA ARG A 89 -2.01 14.87 7.57
C ARG A 89 -3.30 14.20 8.01
N GLY A 90 -3.29 12.90 8.21
CA GLY A 90 -4.48 12.12 8.44
C GLY A 90 -5.36 12.03 7.18
N GLU A 91 -6.59 11.59 7.34
CA GLU A 91 -7.58 11.50 6.28
C GLU A 91 -8.25 12.87 6.05
N LEU A 92 -7.74 13.65 5.12
CA LEU A 92 -8.30 14.97 4.77
C LEU A 92 -9.45 14.90 3.77
N GLN A 93 -9.46 13.88 2.88
CA GLN A 93 -10.46 13.68 1.85
C GLN A 93 -10.91 12.21 1.83
N LYS A 94 -12.17 11.98 1.43
CA LYS A 94 -12.72 10.61 1.39
C LYS A 94 -11.91 9.63 0.55
N ASP A 95 -11.30 10.12 -0.53
CA ASP A 95 -10.53 9.29 -1.45
C ASP A 95 -9.11 8.99 -0.93
N GLU A 96 -8.55 9.87 -0.12
CA GLU A 96 -7.23 9.66 0.48
C GLU A 96 -7.22 8.52 1.49
N GLY A 97 -8.29 8.31 2.26
CA GLY A 97 -8.40 7.18 3.16
C GLY A 97 -8.36 5.84 2.45
N GLN A 98 -8.95 5.71 1.26
CA GLN A 98 -8.84 4.52 0.42
C GLN A 98 -7.40 4.27 -0.02
N GLN A 99 -6.70 5.33 -0.44
CA GLN A 99 -5.30 5.23 -0.84
C GLN A 99 -4.39 4.85 0.34
N TRP A 100 -4.65 5.40 1.51
CA TRP A 100 -3.92 5.03 2.73
C TRP A 100 -4.07 3.54 3.05
N ILE A 101 -5.31 3.03 3.04
CA ILE A 101 -5.58 1.59 3.23
C ILE A 101 -4.83 0.76 2.19
N ALA A 102 -4.85 1.16 0.92
CA ALA A 102 -4.14 0.46 -0.15
C ALA A 102 -2.61 0.44 0.07
N VAL A 103 -2.02 1.52 0.61
CA VAL A 103 -0.60 1.57 0.97
C VAL A 103 -0.29 0.58 2.08
N ILE A 104 -1.06 0.57 3.17
CA ILE A 104 -0.85 -0.35 4.31
C ILE A 104 -0.99 -1.80 3.84
N PHE A 105 -2.04 -2.11 3.08
CA PHE A 105 -2.24 -3.45 2.53
C PHE A 105 -1.08 -3.90 1.62
N SER A 106 -0.66 -3.07 0.66
CA SER A 106 0.42 -3.41 -0.26
C SER A 106 1.77 -3.54 0.46
N ARG A 107 2.02 -2.71 1.48
CA ARG A 107 3.19 -2.84 2.36
C ARG A 107 3.16 -4.15 3.14
N ALA A 108 2.00 -4.55 3.67
CA ALA A 108 1.85 -5.84 4.35
C ALA A 108 2.17 -7.02 3.43
N VAL A 109 1.70 -6.98 2.17
CA VAL A 109 2.06 -7.97 1.15
C VAL A 109 3.58 -8.02 0.96
N ALA A 110 4.22 -6.88 0.77
CA ALA A 110 5.67 -6.81 0.59
C ALA A 110 6.45 -7.33 1.82
N LEU A 111 6.01 -7.01 3.04
CA LEU A 111 6.58 -7.54 4.28
C LEU A 111 6.45 -9.06 4.37
N GLN A 112 5.29 -9.61 4.00
CA GLN A 112 5.07 -11.05 3.96
C GLN A 112 6.02 -11.75 2.99
N GLU A 113 6.15 -11.22 1.78
CA GLU A 113 6.98 -11.79 0.72
C GLU A 113 8.50 -11.63 1.01
N THR A 114 8.88 -10.63 1.79
CA THR A 114 10.26 -10.43 2.25
C THR A 114 10.59 -11.12 3.58
N GLY A 115 9.63 -11.85 4.16
CA GLY A 115 9.84 -12.68 5.35
C GLY A 115 9.57 -12.01 6.69
N SER A 116 9.17 -10.74 6.72
CA SER A 116 8.79 -10.02 7.94
C SER A 116 7.35 -10.34 8.36
N LEU A 117 7.09 -11.60 8.72
CA LEU A 117 5.74 -12.16 8.88
C LEU A 117 4.95 -11.52 10.01
N GLU A 118 5.60 -11.18 11.12
CA GLU A 118 4.94 -10.55 12.26
C GLU A 118 4.47 -9.13 11.94
N ASP A 119 5.32 -8.35 11.26
CA ASP A 119 4.96 -7.00 10.85
C ASP A 119 3.91 -7.02 9.75
N ALA A 120 3.97 -7.99 8.83
CA ALA A 120 2.93 -8.21 7.83
C ALA A 120 1.57 -8.48 8.47
N ALA A 121 1.50 -9.32 9.51
CA ALA A 121 0.26 -9.61 10.22
C ALA A 121 -0.32 -8.36 10.91
N LYS A 122 0.53 -7.55 11.55
CA LYS A 122 0.11 -6.27 12.17
C LYS A 122 -0.47 -5.31 11.14
N GLU A 123 0.21 -5.12 10.01
CA GLU A 123 -0.25 -4.22 8.95
C GLU A 123 -1.57 -4.71 8.31
N LEU A 124 -1.74 -6.02 8.12
CA LEU A 124 -3.00 -6.59 7.62
C LEU A 124 -4.16 -6.35 8.59
N GLN A 125 -3.93 -6.46 9.91
CA GLN A 125 -4.92 -6.15 10.92
C GLN A 125 -5.32 -4.67 10.87
N ILE A 126 -4.34 -3.77 10.82
CA ILE A 126 -4.58 -2.33 10.69
C ILE A 126 -5.41 -2.01 9.45
N ALA A 127 -5.05 -2.58 8.30
CA ALA A 127 -5.82 -2.37 7.06
C ALA A 127 -7.27 -2.86 7.20
N GLY A 128 -7.49 -4.02 7.83
CA GLY A 128 -8.82 -4.57 8.12
C GLY A 128 -9.64 -3.66 9.04
N GLU A 129 -9.05 -3.13 10.10
CA GLU A 129 -9.69 -2.20 11.03
C GLU A 129 -10.07 -0.89 10.34
N MET A 130 -9.15 -0.31 9.56
CA MET A 130 -9.43 0.91 8.78
C MET A 130 -10.58 0.72 7.79
N ILE A 131 -10.68 -0.46 7.15
CA ILE A 131 -11.80 -0.79 6.27
C ILE A 131 -13.10 -0.91 7.06
N ALA A 132 -13.09 -1.54 8.23
CA ALA A 132 -14.26 -1.73 9.07
C ALA A 132 -14.81 -0.41 9.63
N GLU A 133 -13.92 0.51 10.02
CA GLU A 133 -14.29 1.84 10.52
C GLU A 133 -14.84 2.76 9.43
N ARG A 134 -14.49 2.50 8.17
CA ARG A 134 -14.88 3.33 7.05
C ARG A 134 -16.36 3.13 6.70
N LYS A 135 -17.16 4.20 6.82
CA LYS A 135 -18.59 4.19 6.49
C LYS A 135 -18.89 4.16 4.99
N SER A 136 -17.95 4.65 4.17
CA SER A 136 -18.11 4.69 2.71
C SER A 136 -17.59 3.41 2.06
N ASP A 137 -18.30 2.96 1.05
CA ASP A 137 -17.84 1.86 0.21
C ASP A 137 -16.82 2.34 -0.85
N PHE A 138 -16.00 1.43 -1.38
CA PHE A 138 -15.06 1.70 -2.45
C PHE A 138 -14.88 0.48 -3.35
N ILE A 139 -14.43 0.73 -4.58
CA ILE A 139 -14.22 -0.34 -5.58
C ILE A 139 -13.15 -1.32 -5.09
N GLY A 140 -13.50 -2.59 -5.05
CA GLY A 140 -12.58 -3.66 -4.65
C GLY A 140 -12.50 -3.92 -3.14
N LYS A 141 -13.32 -3.26 -2.32
CA LYS A 141 -13.36 -3.46 -0.86
C LYS A 141 -13.53 -4.91 -0.46
N GLU A 142 -14.53 -5.60 -0.99
CA GLU A 142 -14.79 -7.01 -0.67
C GLU A 142 -13.62 -7.93 -1.07
N LYS A 143 -12.98 -7.66 -2.21
CA LYS A 143 -11.82 -8.41 -2.65
C LYS A 143 -10.64 -8.20 -1.68
N MET A 144 -10.42 -6.96 -1.25
CA MET A 144 -9.34 -6.63 -0.32
C MET A 144 -9.59 -7.26 1.06
N VAL A 145 -10.82 -7.22 1.58
CA VAL A 145 -11.18 -7.88 2.85
C VAL A 145 -10.90 -9.38 2.78
N ARG A 146 -11.36 -10.06 1.73
CA ARG A 146 -11.10 -11.49 1.55
C ARG A 146 -9.61 -11.81 1.48
N GLU A 147 -8.84 -11.00 0.78
CA GLU A 147 -7.38 -11.17 0.67
C GLU A 147 -6.68 -10.99 2.02
N ILE A 148 -7.09 -10.00 2.82
CA ILE A 148 -6.60 -9.78 4.19
C ILE A 148 -6.87 -11.01 5.06
N GLU A 149 -8.10 -11.52 5.04
CA GLU A 149 -8.50 -12.70 5.83
C GLU A 149 -7.69 -13.94 5.46
N LEU A 150 -7.52 -14.19 4.16
CA LEU A 150 -6.74 -15.33 3.67
C LEU A 150 -5.27 -15.22 4.08
N ARG A 151 -4.66 -14.04 3.95
CA ARG A 151 -3.25 -13.83 4.34
C ARG A 151 -3.05 -13.96 5.84
N LEU A 152 -3.95 -13.40 6.65
CA LEU A 152 -3.90 -13.56 8.11
C LEU A 152 -4.04 -15.03 8.53
N ALA A 153 -4.91 -15.81 7.89
CA ALA A 153 -5.04 -17.25 8.14
C ALA A 153 -3.73 -17.99 7.83
N VAL A 154 -3.10 -17.72 6.69
CA VAL A 154 -1.80 -18.31 6.31
C VAL A 154 -0.70 -17.94 7.30
N LEU A 155 -0.62 -16.67 7.72
CA LEU A 155 0.38 -16.21 8.68
C LEU A 155 0.18 -16.86 10.05
N LYS A 156 -1.06 -17.03 10.49
CA LYS A 156 -1.40 -17.72 11.74
C LYS A 156 -1.00 -19.20 11.72
N GLU A 157 -1.17 -19.89 10.59
CA GLU A 157 -0.71 -21.28 10.46
C GLU A 157 0.82 -21.37 10.50
N ARG A 158 1.54 -20.45 9.85
CA ARG A 158 3.00 -20.41 9.87
C ARG A 158 3.59 -20.03 11.23
N SER A 159 2.86 -19.30 12.07
CA SER A 159 3.30 -18.91 13.42
C SER A 159 3.03 -19.97 14.49
N LYS A 160 2.28 -21.03 14.16
CA LYS A 160 2.13 -22.16 15.08
C LYS A 160 3.47 -22.86 15.21
N PRO A 161 3.99 -23.07 16.44
CA PRO A 161 5.20 -23.86 16.61
C PRO A 161 4.93 -25.25 15.99
N GLU A 162 5.88 -25.70 15.16
CA GLU A 162 5.88 -27.06 14.66
C GLU A 162 5.71 -27.96 15.89
N LYS A 163 4.56 -28.65 15.99
CA LYS A 163 4.40 -29.66 17.04
C LYS A 163 5.49 -30.67 16.74
N ASP A 164 6.51 -30.64 17.57
CA ASP A 164 7.65 -31.54 17.50
C ASP A 164 7.09 -32.97 17.46
N LYS A 165 6.97 -33.52 16.24
CA LYS A 165 6.51 -34.90 16.03
C LYS A 165 7.46 -35.92 16.64
N ASN A 166 8.58 -35.44 17.19
CA ASN A 166 9.64 -36.23 17.79
C ASN A 166 9.86 -35.98 19.29
N TYR A 167 8.94 -35.26 19.97
CA TYR A 167 9.03 -35.22 21.43
C TYR A 167 8.58 -36.56 22.00
N ARG A 168 9.42 -37.58 21.91
CA ARG A 168 9.35 -38.73 22.81
C ARG A 168 9.79 -38.21 24.16
N ALA A 169 8.88 -38.18 25.10
CA ALA A 169 9.19 -37.83 26.46
C ALA A 169 10.30 -38.80 26.95
N TRP A 170 11.40 -38.30 27.49
CA TRP A 170 12.57 -39.06 27.90
C TRP A 170 12.24 -40.21 28.86
N TRP A 171 11.09 -40.19 29.54
CA TRP A 171 10.61 -41.29 30.39
C TRP A 171 10.09 -42.50 29.59
N GLU A 172 9.83 -42.40 28.30
CA GLU A 172 9.44 -43.55 27.47
C GLU A 172 10.59 -44.51 27.19
N PHE A 173 11.82 -44.12 27.54
CA PHE A 173 13.00 -44.96 27.39
C PHE A 173 13.25 -45.90 28.62
N TRP A 174 12.43 -45.79 29.69
CA TRP A 174 12.62 -46.50 30.93
C TRP A 174 11.48 -47.43 31.28
N SER A 175 10.60 -47.78 30.33
CA SER A 175 9.54 -48.78 30.49
C SER A 175 9.82 -50.06 29.76
#